data_1dc5899716c1d43cf861a7d6053cfcc1
#
_entry.id   1dc5899716c1d43cf861a7d6053cfcc1
#
_cell.length_a   1.000
_cell.length_b   1.000
_cell.length_c   1.000
_cell.angle_alpha   90.00
_cell.angle_beta   90.00
_cell.angle_gamma   90.00
#
_symmetry.space_group_name_H-M   'P 1'
#
loop_
_entity.id
_entity.type
_entity.pdbx_description
1 polymer ?
#
loop_
_entity_poly.entity_id
_entity_poly.type
_entity_poly.pdbx_seq_one_letter_code
_entity_poly.pdbx_strand_id
1 'polypeptide(L)'
;MRKTKTAIILIIVIIILGALGVGVWKIMQMLAPSKERVVPGEYFAVPEGEVLTIQDDTLARKNVRVRDGYVYLPLTLVRELNHRFYWDESVQKLVFTTGTEKYVAAPGETFYYQNDKKIELGSAVLIEVADELYVLLDYVEDYLDLQYKMYLDPMRIVLKYHWGDYLCADTLKETQLRTGPDKECPILLDLAAGIQLQFFNSGGDQQSGYVMVMTEDGIYGYVRTKDIGESYYKSVKSEYVEPVYSTERRMNSVTLGWHMTVSEKANEELDKLFAGTEGMNVISPTWFNVKNEEGMLDSRADLSYVERAHELGLEVWGLVANSHPNASEAVEIDELTLLQDYNNRTNLIRQIVQYAKEYKLDGVNVDFESLAVEVGPYYIQFLRELAVECRNSGLVISVDNYVPAEYNAFYDLEEQGKIVDYVIIMGYDEHYVGSDAGSVASLGFVTDAAKNTLAKVPAERVIMAVPFYTRLWKETMQKDGSVALTSETIGIAATDVLLRENKVSTTWQADVGQFYGEYEQGGTRYRIWVEDEMSMEEKMKVIQSSEFAGVAAWRLGLERRSIWEVMLKYLH
;
A
#
# COMPACT_ATOMS: atom_id res chain seq x y z
N MET A 1 68.31 -63.88 44.47
CA MET A 1 67.84 -63.68 43.05
C MET A 1 66.30 -63.64 42.91
N ARG A 2 65.50 -64.45 43.61
CA ARG A 2 64.01 -64.43 43.44
C ARG A 2 63.34 -63.16 43.99
N LYS A 3 63.75 -62.62 45.19
CA LYS A 3 63.21 -61.39 45.78
C LYS A 3 63.52 -60.11 44.96
N THR A 4 64.68 -60.04 44.34
CA THR A 4 65.07 -58.89 43.51
C THR A 4 64.28 -58.81 42.19
N LYS A 5 63.95 -59.96 41.54
CA LYS A 5 63.09 -59.99 40.37
C LYS A 5 61.65 -59.56 40.66
N THR A 6 61.11 -59.93 41.85
CA THR A 6 59.76 -59.52 42.24
C THR A 6 59.69 -58.01 42.50
N ALA A 7 60.73 -57.43 43.10
CA ALA A 7 60.80 -55.98 43.38
C ALA A 7 60.92 -55.19 42.04
N ILE A 8 61.68 -55.67 41.05
CA ILE A 8 61.79 -55.02 39.78
C ILE A 8 60.47 -55.11 38.97
N ILE A 9 59.79 -56.25 39.02
CA ILE A 9 58.47 -56.39 38.39
C ILE A 9 57.44 -55.44 39.02
N LEU A 10 57.46 -55.31 40.40
CA LEU A 10 56.57 -54.40 41.12
C LEU A 10 56.81 -52.91 40.70
N ILE A 11 58.09 -52.53 40.60
CA ILE A 11 58.47 -51.17 40.15
C ILE A 11 58.02 -50.91 38.68
N ILE A 12 58.20 -51.89 37.79
CA ILE A 12 57.74 -51.77 36.41
C ILE A 12 56.21 -51.63 36.33
N VAL A 13 55.46 -52.42 37.15
CA VAL A 13 54.01 -52.34 37.20
C VAL A 13 53.55 -50.95 37.73
N ILE A 14 54.24 -50.42 38.78
CA ILE A 14 53.94 -49.08 39.28
C ILE A 14 54.23 -47.99 38.22
N ILE A 15 55.30 -48.10 37.46
CA ILE A 15 55.64 -47.16 36.38
C ILE A 15 54.60 -47.25 35.23
N ILE A 16 54.19 -48.46 34.85
CA ILE A 16 53.15 -48.65 33.83
C ILE A 16 51.80 -48.08 34.29
N LEU A 17 51.39 -48.35 35.54
CA LEU A 17 50.17 -47.78 36.11
C LEU A 17 50.24 -46.25 36.22
N GLY A 18 51.39 -45.69 36.58
CA GLY A 18 51.65 -44.25 36.57
C GLY A 18 51.56 -43.65 35.18
N ALA A 19 52.19 -44.30 34.18
CA ALA A 19 52.12 -43.85 32.79
C ALA A 19 50.69 -43.96 32.20
N LEU A 20 49.95 -45.03 32.55
CA LEU A 20 48.53 -45.16 32.18
C LEU A 20 47.69 -44.10 32.90
N GLY A 21 47.93 -43.80 34.19
CA GLY A 21 47.27 -42.75 34.94
C GLY A 21 47.49 -41.35 34.32
N VAL A 22 48.73 -41.03 33.93
CA VAL A 22 49.08 -39.80 33.22
C VAL A 22 48.44 -39.75 31.81
N GLY A 23 48.43 -40.90 31.10
CA GLY A 23 47.77 -41.02 29.82
C GLY A 23 46.25 -40.77 29.90
N VAL A 24 45.59 -41.43 30.86
CA VAL A 24 44.15 -41.22 31.13
C VAL A 24 43.88 -39.78 31.58
N TRP A 25 44.74 -39.20 32.43
CA TRP A 25 44.59 -37.81 32.86
C TRP A 25 44.75 -36.82 31.71
N LYS A 26 45.74 -37.02 30.79
CA LYS A 26 45.88 -36.22 29.59
C LYS A 26 44.69 -36.37 28.62
N ILE A 27 44.17 -37.58 28.47
CA ILE A 27 42.98 -37.84 27.65
C ILE A 27 41.75 -37.15 28.32
N MET A 28 41.60 -37.21 29.61
CA MET A 28 40.55 -36.50 30.34
C MET A 28 40.67 -34.99 30.19
N GLN A 29 41.87 -34.42 30.24
CA GLN A 29 42.08 -32.99 29.95
C GLN A 29 41.74 -32.62 28.51
N MET A 30 42.12 -33.45 27.51
CA MET A 30 41.77 -33.22 26.09
C MET A 30 40.27 -33.37 25.84
N LEU A 31 39.55 -34.15 26.64
CA LEU A 31 38.13 -34.36 26.53
C LEU A 31 37.32 -33.34 27.36
N ALA A 32 37.95 -32.59 28.26
CA ALA A 32 37.27 -31.59 29.09
C ALA A 32 36.86 -30.37 28.25
N PRO A 33 35.65 -29.79 28.47
CA PRO A 33 35.25 -28.54 27.83
C PRO A 33 36.21 -27.39 28.17
N SER A 34 36.40 -26.47 27.25
CA SER A 34 37.14 -25.23 27.48
C SER A 34 36.54 -24.46 28.67
N LYS A 35 37.40 -23.89 29.51
CA LYS A 35 37.07 -22.97 30.58
C LYS A 35 37.40 -21.51 30.22
N GLU A 36 37.90 -21.30 29.02
CA GLU A 36 38.17 -19.98 28.52
C GLU A 36 36.88 -19.16 28.44
N ARG A 37 36.96 -17.90 28.85
CA ARG A 37 35.83 -16.97 28.85
C ARG A 37 36.16 -15.76 28.01
N VAL A 38 35.18 -15.27 27.32
CA VAL A 38 35.25 -13.98 26.61
C VAL A 38 34.36 -12.99 27.35
N VAL A 39 34.75 -11.72 27.30
CA VAL A 39 33.94 -10.63 27.81
C VAL A 39 32.88 -10.32 26.74
N PRO A 40 31.57 -10.43 27.06
CA PRO A 40 30.53 -10.18 26.07
C PRO A 40 30.66 -8.83 25.37
N GLY A 41 31.07 -7.77 26.08
CA GLY A 41 31.29 -6.43 25.50
C GLY A 41 32.40 -6.37 24.44
N GLU A 42 33.44 -7.24 24.56
CA GLU A 42 34.48 -7.35 23.53
C GLU A 42 34.06 -8.24 22.36
N TYR A 43 33.31 -9.30 22.65
CA TYR A 43 32.83 -10.24 21.64
C TYR A 43 31.76 -9.63 20.72
N PHE A 44 30.87 -8.82 21.29
CA PHE A 44 29.80 -8.13 20.58
C PHE A 44 30.14 -6.68 20.22
N ALA A 45 31.41 -6.31 20.28
CA ALA A 45 31.83 -4.95 19.94
C ALA A 45 31.49 -4.60 18.49
N VAL A 46 30.91 -3.42 18.32
CA VAL A 46 30.60 -2.80 17.03
C VAL A 46 31.37 -1.48 16.90
N PRO A 47 31.46 -0.88 15.70
CA PRO A 47 32.11 0.42 15.49
C PRO A 47 31.53 1.50 16.43
N GLU A 48 32.36 2.50 16.73
CA GLU A 48 31.93 3.64 17.57
C GLU A 48 30.70 4.35 16.97
N GLY A 49 29.73 4.65 17.81
CA GLY A 49 28.46 5.26 17.39
C GLY A 49 27.44 4.26 16.87
N GLU A 50 27.78 2.97 16.76
CA GLU A 50 26.83 1.90 16.45
C GLU A 50 26.37 1.18 17.71
N VAL A 51 25.20 0.55 17.61
CA VAL A 51 24.66 -0.38 18.63
C VAL A 51 24.37 -1.70 17.96
N LEU A 52 24.94 -2.79 18.52
CA LEU A 52 24.62 -4.13 18.04
C LEU A 52 23.10 -4.30 17.96
N THR A 53 22.60 -4.57 16.79
CA THR A 53 21.17 -4.60 16.52
C THR A 53 20.72 -6.01 16.18
N ILE A 54 19.77 -6.51 16.94
CA ILE A 54 19.14 -7.80 16.73
C ILE A 54 17.71 -7.53 16.27
N GLN A 55 17.38 -8.08 15.11
CA GLN A 55 16.05 -7.99 14.50
C GLN A 55 15.35 -9.34 14.68
N ASP A 56 14.34 -9.38 15.55
CA ASP A 56 13.62 -10.58 15.94
C ASP A 56 14.55 -11.69 16.47
N ASP A 57 14.97 -12.63 15.63
CA ASP A 57 15.85 -13.75 15.94
C ASP A 57 17.12 -13.77 15.08
N THR A 58 17.47 -12.64 14.45
CA THR A 58 18.62 -12.53 13.56
C THR A 58 19.44 -11.26 13.83
N LEU A 59 20.66 -11.22 13.32
CA LEU A 59 21.44 -9.97 13.29
C LEU A 59 20.92 -9.04 12.20
N ALA A 60 20.77 -7.77 12.56
CA ALA A 60 20.39 -6.75 11.59
C ALA A 60 21.44 -6.61 10.47
N ARG A 61 20.99 -6.30 9.26
CA ARG A 61 21.88 -5.97 8.13
C ARG A 61 22.68 -4.69 8.39
N LYS A 62 22.08 -3.74 9.12
CA LYS A 62 22.67 -2.46 9.51
C LYS A 62 22.38 -2.19 10.97
N ASN A 63 23.41 -1.78 11.69
CA ASN A 63 23.26 -1.43 13.08
C ASN A 63 22.54 -0.08 13.26
N VAL A 64 21.79 0.01 14.33
CA VAL A 64 21.26 1.26 14.87
C VAL A 64 22.40 2.19 15.26
N ARG A 65 22.21 3.50 15.11
CA ARG A 65 23.17 4.53 15.55
C ARG A 65 22.75 5.18 16.84
N VAL A 66 23.77 5.57 17.64
CA VAL A 66 23.55 6.44 18.79
C VAL A 66 24.40 7.69 18.64
N ARG A 67 23.77 8.85 18.76
CA ARG A 67 24.43 10.15 18.71
C ARG A 67 23.86 11.05 19.80
N ASP A 68 24.71 11.61 20.64
CA ASP A 68 24.33 12.52 21.75
C ASP A 68 23.23 11.93 22.68
N GLY A 69 23.22 10.61 22.85
CA GLY A 69 22.23 9.88 23.67
C GLY A 69 20.91 9.55 22.94
N TYR A 70 20.73 9.99 21.71
CA TYR A 70 19.58 9.69 20.88
C TYR A 70 19.83 8.47 19.98
N VAL A 71 18.77 7.70 19.74
CA VAL A 71 18.81 6.49 18.94
C VAL A 71 18.27 6.77 17.54
N TYR A 72 18.96 6.24 16.52
CA TYR A 72 18.60 6.45 15.13
C TYR A 72 18.50 5.12 14.39
N LEU A 73 17.35 4.86 13.80
CA LEU A 73 17.11 3.68 12.96
C LEU A 73 17.53 3.95 11.50
N PRO A 74 18.06 2.95 10.79
CA PRO A 74 18.25 3.09 9.34
C PRO A 74 16.93 3.48 8.65
N LEU A 75 16.94 4.48 7.76
CA LEU A 75 15.76 4.90 7.01
C LEU A 75 15.17 3.73 6.21
N THR A 76 16.02 2.82 5.72
CA THR A 76 15.58 1.63 5.00
C THR A 76 14.67 0.74 5.86
N LEU A 77 15.02 0.53 7.14
CA LEU A 77 14.17 -0.21 8.08
C LEU A 77 12.87 0.54 8.38
N VAL A 78 12.94 1.85 8.62
CA VAL A 78 11.74 2.66 8.87
C VAL A 78 10.75 2.56 7.70
N ARG A 79 11.24 2.62 6.46
CA ARG A 79 10.42 2.50 5.25
C ARG A 79 9.90 1.07 5.00
N GLU A 80 10.63 0.06 5.42
CA GLU A 80 10.17 -1.34 5.38
C GLU A 80 8.99 -1.54 6.35
N LEU A 81 9.06 -0.93 7.54
CA LEU A 81 8.00 -1.01 8.55
C LEU A 81 6.80 -0.12 8.25
N ASN A 82 7.03 1.05 7.67
CA ASN A 82 5.97 1.97 7.26
C ASN A 82 6.38 2.75 6.00
N HIS A 83 5.86 2.32 4.86
CA HIS A 83 6.17 2.90 3.54
C HIS A 83 5.65 4.35 3.35
N ARG A 84 4.87 4.89 4.30
CA ARG A 84 4.45 6.31 4.30
C ARG A 84 5.57 7.26 4.70
N PHE A 85 6.68 6.77 5.24
CA PHE A 85 7.92 7.53 5.40
C PHE A 85 8.60 7.65 4.03
N TYR A 86 8.18 8.66 3.27
CA TYR A 86 8.62 8.89 1.90
C TYR A 86 9.86 9.77 1.87
N TRP A 87 10.96 9.25 1.32
CA TRP A 87 12.17 10.04 1.05
C TRP A 87 12.05 10.71 -0.31
N ASP A 88 11.99 12.04 -0.32
CA ASP A 88 11.91 12.84 -1.54
C ASP A 88 13.31 13.25 -2.00
N GLU A 89 13.79 12.59 -3.04
CA GLU A 89 15.13 12.80 -3.60
C GLU A 89 15.29 14.21 -4.23
N SER A 90 14.22 14.81 -4.75
CA SER A 90 14.26 16.09 -5.45
C SER A 90 14.64 17.25 -4.54
N VAL A 91 14.29 17.16 -3.26
CA VAL A 91 14.55 18.19 -2.24
C VAL A 91 15.32 17.65 -1.04
N GLN A 92 15.73 16.38 -1.05
CA GLN A 92 16.43 15.70 0.04
C GLN A 92 15.68 15.87 1.38
N LYS A 93 14.40 15.48 1.40
CA LYS A 93 13.56 15.59 2.60
C LYS A 93 12.81 14.29 2.86
N LEU A 94 12.59 13.99 4.13
CA LEU A 94 11.66 12.96 4.57
C LEU A 94 10.28 13.58 4.70
N VAL A 95 9.31 13.05 3.96
CA VAL A 95 7.90 13.44 4.04
C VAL A 95 7.12 12.28 4.64
N PHE A 96 6.31 12.55 5.65
CA PHE A 96 5.42 11.58 6.27
C PHE A 96 4.03 12.18 6.41
N THR A 97 2.99 11.39 6.22
CA THR A 97 1.59 11.85 6.33
C THR A 97 0.78 10.94 7.24
N THR A 98 -0.04 11.56 8.07
CA THR A 98 -1.18 10.94 8.76
C THR A 98 -2.50 11.33 8.08
N GLY A 99 -3.63 11.08 8.71
CA GLY A 99 -4.93 11.49 8.17
C GLY A 99 -5.12 13.01 8.00
N THR A 100 -4.47 13.82 8.83
CA THR A 100 -4.67 15.28 8.88
C THR A 100 -3.37 16.07 8.92
N GLU A 101 -2.23 15.41 8.95
CA GLU A 101 -0.95 16.06 9.18
C GLU A 101 0.10 15.59 8.17
N LYS A 102 0.85 16.55 7.65
CA LYS A 102 2.03 16.34 6.82
C LYS A 102 3.26 16.78 7.62
N TYR A 103 4.22 15.88 7.74
CA TYR A 103 5.49 16.08 8.42
C TYR A 103 6.60 16.18 7.37
N VAL A 104 7.46 17.17 7.49
CA VAL A 104 8.59 17.36 6.57
C VAL A 104 9.85 17.63 7.37
N ALA A 105 10.87 16.79 7.21
CA ALA A 105 12.16 16.90 7.90
C ALA A 105 13.33 16.84 6.91
N ALA A 106 14.41 17.56 7.18
CA ALA A 106 15.64 17.55 6.39
C ALA A 106 16.84 17.03 7.21
N PRO A 107 17.85 16.43 6.58
CA PRO A 107 19.04 15.97 7.27
C PRO A 107 19.77 17.09 8.00
N GLY A 108 20.18 16.81 9.23
CA GLY A 108 20.94 17.74 10.09
C GLY A 108 20.12 18.82 10.79
N GLU A 109 18.85 19.01 10.42
CA GLU A 109 17.98 19.99 11.05
C GLU A 109 17.42 19.45 12.38
N THR A 110 17.45 20.26 13.44
CA THR A 110 16.90 19.93 14.76
C THR A 110 15.43 20.30 14.90
N PHE A 111 14.74 20.42 13.79
CA PHE A 111 13.31 20.70 13.70
C PHE A 111 12.70 19.97 12.50
N TYR A 112 11.37 19.90 12.50
CA TYR A 112 10.57 19.49 11.36
C TYR A 112 9.39 20.44 11.18
N TYR A 113 8.73 20.36 10.04
CA TYR A 113 7.46 21.05 9.81
C TYR A 113 6.31 20.05 9.96
N GLN A 114 5.27 20.45 10.68
CA GLN A 114 3.99 19.76 10.80
C GLN A 114 2.90 20.71 10.28
N ASN A 115 2.32 20.45 9.13
CA ASN A 115 1.39 21.36 8.45
C ASN A 115 1.90 22.80 8.44
N ASP A 116 3.09 23.06 7.92
CA ASP A 116 3.77 24.37 7.87
C ASP A 116 4.18 24.96 9.23
N LYS A 117 3.80 24.34 10.36
CA LYS A 117 4.23 24.77 11.68
C LYS A 117 5.58 24.16 12.02
N LYS A 118 6.57 25.01 12.31
CA LYS A 118 7.90 24.57 12.75
C LYS A 118 7.84 23.99 14.17
N ILE A 119 8.35 22.76 14.35
CA ILE A 119 8.46 22.07 15.63
C ILE A 119 9.95 21.82 15.91
N GLU A 120 10.46 22.41 16.99
CA GLU A 120 11.85 22.24 17.41
C GLU A 120 12.02 20.98 18.23
N LEU A 121 13.14 20.28 18.02
CA LEU A 121 13.55 19.08 18.76
C LEU A 121 14.91 19.28 19.42
N GLY A 122 15.26 18.40 20.35
CA GLY A 122 16.56 18.39 21.03
C GLY A 122 17.70 17.83 20.17
N SER A 123 17.39 17.14 19.07
CA SER A 123 18.34 16.53 18.14
C SER A 123 17.82 16.56 16.71
N ALA A 124 18.68 16.26 15.73
CA ALA A 124 18.29 16.19 14.34
C ALA A 124 17.31 15.03 14.10
N VAL A 125 16.25 15.26 13.30
CA VAL A 125 15.31 14.19 12.91
C VAL A 125 16.00 13.16 12.03
N LEU A 126 16.85 13.60 11.10
CA LEU A 126 17.65 12.75 10.23
C LEU A 126 19.14 13.09 10.38
N ILE A 127 19.94 12.02 10.37
CA ILE A 127 21.40 12.13 10.25
C ILE A 127 21.87 11.31 9.07
N GLU A 128 22.94 11.76 8.43
CA GLU A 128 23.61 11.03 7.36
C GLU A 128 24.96 10.53 7.88
N VAL A 129 25.24 9.25 7.69
CA VAL A 129 26.49 8.60 8.07
C VAL A 129 26.93 7.66 6.96
N ALA A 130 28.09 7.94 6.36
CA ALA A 130 28.66 7.13 5.26
C ALA A 130 27.66 6.90 4.11
N ASP A 131 27.06 8.00 3.63
CA ASP A 131 26.06 8.03 2.54
C ASP A 131 24.74 7.26 2.86
N GLU A 132 24.47 7.02 4.15
CA GLU A 132 23.24 6.38 4.61
C GLU A 132 22.47 7.28 5.57
N LEU A 133 21.14 7.27 5.41
CA LEU A 133 20.23 8.06 6.23
C LEU A 133 19.71 7.24 7.40
N TYR A 134 19.68 7.89 8.55
CA TYR A 134 19.14 7.36 9.79
C TYR A 134 18.12 8.33 10.35
N VAL A 135 17.03 7.80 10.90
CA VAL A 135 15.89 8.57 11.43
C VAL A 135 15.85 8.42 12.95
N LEU A 136 15.61 9.51 13.64
CA LEU A 136 15.46 9.56 15.09
C LEU A 136 14.30 8.63 15.54
N LEU A 137 14.58 7.70 16.42
CA LEU A 137 13.60 6.72 16.90
C LEU A 137 12.40 7.41 17.57
N ASP A 138 12.63 8.37 18.45
CA ASP A 138 11.59 9.16 19.15
C ASP A 138 10.64 9.89 18.17
N TYR A 139 11.07 10.12 16.92
CA TYR A 139 10.24 10.75 15.89
C TYR A 139 9.33 9.76 15.17
N VAL A 140 9.70 8.47 15.11
CA VAL A 140 8.99 7.46 14.31
C VAL A 140 8.31 6.38 15.13
N GLU A 141 8.66 6.20 16.41
CA GLU A 141 8.22 5.05 17.22
C GLU A 141 6.71 4.90 17.30
N ASP A 142 5.96 6.01 17.39
CA ASP A 142 4.49 6.02 17.46
C ASP A 142 3.81 5.60 16.14
N TYR A 143 4.57 5.53 15.05
CA TYR A 143 4.07 5.23 13.70
C TYR A 143 4.59 3.91 13.14
N LEU A 144 5.35 3.15 13.94
CA LEU A 144 5.93 1.88 13.54
C LEU A 144 5.35 0.73 14.38
N ASP A 145 4.96 -0.35 13.72
CA ASP A 145 4.63 -1.59 14.41
C ASP A 145 5.92 -2.29 14.89
N LEU A 146 6.55 -1.69 15.89
CA LEU A 146 7.86 -2.04 16.41
C LEU A 146 7.86 -2.02 17.93
N GLN A 147 8.39 -3.08 18.54
CA GLN A 147 8.78 -3.09 19.94
C GLN A 147 10.31 -3.15 20.04
N TYR A 148 10.90 -2.44 20.99
CA TYR A 148 12.33 -2.48 21.18
C TYR A 148 12.73 -2.49 22.66
N LYS A 149 13.87 -3.09 22.92
CA LYS A 149 14.56 -3.04 24.22
C LYS A 149 16.03 -2.73 24.03
N MET A 150 16.54 -1.74 24.75
CA MET A 150 17.95 -1.40 24.77
C MET A 150 18.62 -1.93 26.04
N TYR A 151 19.79 -2.51 25.88
CA TYR A 151 20.64 -3.04 26.96
C TYR A 151 21.99 -2.35 26.87
N LEU A 152 22.57 -2.00 28.04
CA LEU A 152 23.78 -1.17 28.10
C LEU A 152 25.09 -1.99 28.25
N ASP A 153 25.01 -3.21 28.74
CA ASP A 153 26.19 -4.06 28.96
C ASP A 153 26.00 -5.48 28.40
N PRO A 154 26.61 -5.80 27.27
CA PRO A 154 27.14 -4.87 26.25
C PRO A 154 26.02 -4.05 25.61
N MET A 155 26.37 -2.88 25.08
CA MET A 155 25.38 -2.04 24.40
C MET A 155 24.80 -2.74 23.19
N ARG A 156 23.48 -3.01 23.22
CA ARG A 156 22.74 -3.69 22.17
C ARG A 156 21.27 -3.28 22.19
N ILE A 157 20.61 -3.39 21.05
CA ILE A 157 19.17 -3.21 20.91
C ILE A 157 18.54 -4.45 20.28
N VAL A 158 17.44 -4.90 20.86
CA VAL A 158 16.59 -5.97 20.31
C VAL A 158 15.34 -5.31 19.77
N LEU A 159 15.12 -5.43 18.47
CA LEU A 159 13.95 -4.94 17.75
C LEU A 159 13.03 -6.12 17.44
N LYS A 160 11.74 -5.98 17.72
CA LYS A 160 10.70 -6.96 17.37
C LYS A 160 9.63 -6.29 16.53
N TYR A 161 9.39 -6.81 15.33
CA TYR A 161 8.40 -6.31 14.38
C TYR A 161 7.79 -7.42 13.50
N HIS A 162 8.23 -8.68 13.68
CA HIS A 162 7.52 -9.84 13.19
C HIS A 162 6.74 -10.48 14.33
N TRP A 163 5.44 -10.62 14.14
CA TRP A 163 4.51 -11.12 15.15
C TRP A 163 4.16 -12.58 14.86
N GLY A 164 3.92 -13.37 15.89
CA GLY A 164 3.60 -14.78 15.75
C GLY A 164 4.36 -15.66 16.73
N ASP A 165 4.63 -16.89 16.34
CA ASP A 165 5.16 -17.91 17.21
C ASP A 165 6.69 -18.04 17.05
N TYR A 166 7.40 -17.83 18.16
CA TYR A 166 8.84 -18.03 18.26
C TYR A 166 9.15 -19.37 18.90
N LEU A 167 10.08 -20.14 18.31
CA LEU A 167 10.53 -21.39 18.87
C LEU A 167 11.44 -21.13 20.06
N CYS A 168 11.09 -21.70 21.22
CA CYS A 168 11.81 -21.55 22.48
C CYS A 168 12.10 -22.90 23.13
N ALA A 169 13.06 -22.93 24.06
CA ALA A 169 13.30 -24.04 24.95
C ALA A 169 13.89 -23.52 26.27
N ASP A 170 13.64 -24.21 27.37
CA ASP A 170 14.21 -23.85 28.67
C ASP A 170 15.45 -24.68 28.99
N THR A 171 16.42 -24.12 29.69
CA THR A 171 17.58 -24.87 30.20
C THR A 171 17.12 -25.87 31.29
N LEU A 172 17.50 -27.13 31.13
CA LEU A 172 17.17 -28.21 32.11
C LEU A 172 18.03 -28.14 33.36
N LYS A 173 19.19 -27.55 33.28
CA LYS A 173 20.21 -27.47 34.36
C LYS A 173 21.14 -26.29 34.06
N GLU A 174 22.02 -26.00 35.03
CA GLU A 174 23.13 -25.07 34.79
C GLU A 174 23.95 -25.52 33.58
N THR A 175 24.17 -24.61 32.63
CA THR A 175 24.88 -24.80 31.39
C THR A 175 25.59 -23.53 30.94
N GLN A 176 26.21 -23.56 29.79
CA GLN A 176 27.00 -22.45 29.25
C GLN A 176 26.61 -22.11 27.84
N LEU A 177 26.44 -20.82 27.58
CA LEU A 177 26.36 -20.25 26.25
C LEU A 177 27.79 -20.03 25.74
N ARG A 178 28.11 -20.49 24.54
CA ARG A 178 29.45 -20.47 23.96
C ARG A 178 29.47 -19.67 22.64
N THR A 179 30.67 -19.22 22.24
CA THR A 179 30.87 -18.47 21.02
C THR A 179 30.71 -19.30 19.75
N GLY A 180 30.71 -20.63 19.86
CA GLY A 180 30.60 -21.53 18.70
C GLY A 180 30.08 -22.92 19.09
N PRO A 181 29.76 -23.77 18.11
CA PRO A 181 29.08 -25.06 18.28
C PRO A 181 30.04 -26.18 18.70
N ASP A 182 30.98 -25.90 19.61
CA ASP A 182 31.93 -26.88 20.13
C ASP A 182 32.24 -26.64 21.59
N LYS A 183 32.57 -27.73 22.33
CA LYS A 183 33.01 -27.68 23.73
C LYS A 183 34.33 -26.92 23.93
N GLU A 184 35.13 -26.74 22.91
CA GLU A 184 36.40 -26.01 22.94
C GLU A 184 36.24 -24.52 22.73
N CYS A 185 35.06 -24.07 22.19
CA CYS A 185 34.75 -22.66 22.04
C CYS A 185 34.64 -21.95 23.39
N PRO A 186 35.11 -20.70 23.49
CA PRO A 186 35.02 -19.91 24.74
C PRO A 186 33.57 -19.74 25.25
N ILE A 187 33.46 -19.53 26.57
CA ILE A 187 32.19 -19.30 27.25
C ILE A 187 31.85 -17.81 27.18
N LEU A 188 30.63 -17.51 26.73
CA LEU A 188 30.02 -16.16 26.72
C LEU A 188 29.31 -15.89 28.06
N LEU A 189 28.48 -16.85 28.51
CA LEU A 189 27.60 -16.67 29.67
C LEU A 189 27.35 -18.00 30.34
N ASP A 190 27.24 -17.99 31.70
CA ASP A 190 26.67 -19.10 32.43
C ASP A 190 25.15 -18.95 32.53
N LEU A 191 24.43 -20.01 32.24
CA LEU A 191 22.96 -20.05 32.25
C LEU A 191 22.51 -20.91 33.41
N ALA A 192 21.64 -20.40 34.27
CA ALA A 192 20.98 -21.19 35.31
C ALA A 192 19.97 -22.18 34.70
N ALA A 193 19.47 -23.11 35.50
CA ALA A 193 18.34 -23.96 35.11
C ALA A 193 17.06 -23.12 35.01
N GLY A 194 16.19 -23.44 34.04
CA GLY A 194 14.90 -22.76 33.81
C GLY A 194 14.98 -21.41 33.06
N ILE A 195 16.14 -21.11 32.48
CA ILE A 195 16.27 -19.93 31.62
C ILE A 195 15.63 -20.23 30.26
N GLN A 196 14.66 -19.39 29.85
CA GLN A 196 14.07 -19.44 28.52
C GLN A 196 15.08 -18.94 27.46
N LEU A 197 15.25 -19.72 26.42
CA LEU A 197 16.09 -19.43 25.27
C LEU A 197 15.23 -19.43 24.02
N GLN A 198 15.34 -18.41 23.20
CA GLN A 198 14.74 -18.36 21.86
C GLN A 198 15.74 -18.94 20.87
N PHE A 199 15.28 -19.78 19.94
CA PHE A 199 16.15 -20.26 18.86
C PHE A 199 16.48 -19.07 17.94
N PHE A 200 17.76 -18.97 17.60
CA PHE A 200 18.28 -17.92 16.72
C PHE A 200 18.31 -18.42 15.29
N ASN A 201 18.04 -17.55 14.31
CA ASN A 201 17.85 -17.94 12.90
C ASN A 201 16.74 -19.00 12.73
N SER A 202 15.60 -18.81 13.37
CA SER A 202 14.43 -19.71 13.31
C SER A 202 14.77 -21.20 13.57
N GLY A 203 15.76 -21.45 14.41
CA GLY A 203 16.13 -22.81 14.88
C GLY A 203 16.96 -23.64 13.91
N GLY A 204 17.57 -23.03 12.87
CA GLY A 204 18.09 -23.75 11.71
C GLY A 204 19.39 -24.53 11.87
N ASP A 205 20.31 -24.17 12.77
CA ASP A 205 21.66 -24.78 12.76
C ASP A 205 21.93 -25.61 14.02
N GLN A 206 21.62 -26.90 13.95
CA GLN A 206 22.11 -27.90 14.91
C GLN A 206 23.42 -28.48 14.42
N GLN A 207 24.54 -27.94 14.87
CA GLN A 207 25.86 -28.48 14.54
C GLN A 207 26.48 -29.19 15.74
N SER A 208 26.98 -30.39 15.54
CA SER A 208 27.80 -31.14 16.52
C SER A 208 27.15 -31.27 17.91
N GLY A 209 25.81 -31.31 18.03
CA GLY A 209 25.11 -31.40 19.31
C GLY A 209 24.98 -30.06 20.04
N TYR A 210 25.16 -28.96 19.33
CA TYR A 210 24.88 -27.59 19.80
C TYR A 210 23.84 -26.94 18.92
N VAL A 211 23.13 -25.97 19.48
CA VAL A 211 22.15 -25.17 18.77
C VAL A 211 22.35 -23.69 19.12
N MET A 212 22.16 -22.82 18.13
CA MET A 212 22.26 -21.38 18.32
C MET A 212 20.97 -20.85 18.93
N VAL A 213 21.09 -20.11 20.02
CA VAL A 213 19.98 -19.56 20.80
C VAL A 213 20.30 -18.14 21.24
N MET A 214 19.26 -17.44 21.68
CA MET A 214 19.33 -16.09 22.25
C MET A 214 18.60 -16.06 23.59
N THR A 215 19.19 -15.38 24.55
CA THR A 215 18.55 -15.07 25.83
C THR A 215 17.52 -13.95 25.67
N GLU A 216 16.62 -13.75 26.63
CA GLU A 216 15.61 -12.66 26.58
C GLU A 216 16.25 -11.27 26.43
N ASP A 217 17.44 -11.09 26.99
CA ASP A 217 18.20 -9.84 26.91
C ASP A 217 19.07 -9.71 25.66
N GLY A 218 18.93 -10.61 24.66
CA GLY A 218 19.58 -10.49 23.36
C GLY A 218 21.04 -10.97 23.31
N ILE A 219 21.54 -11.73 24.29
CA ILE A 219 22.83 -12.41 24.18
C ILE A 219 22.61 -13.71 23.39
N TYR A 220 23.26 -13.82 22.24
CA TYR A 220 23.15 -15.01 21.39
C TYR A 220 24.44 -15.83 21.36
N GLY A 221 24.32 -17.13 21.16
CA GLY A 221 25.44 -18.07 21.11
C GLY A 221 24.95 -19.52 21.05
N TYR A 222 25.83 -20.45 21.35
CA TYR A 222 25.56 -21.87 21.21
C TYR A 222 25.42 -22.55 22.57
N VAL A 223 24.35 -23.34 22.75
CA VAL A 223 24.09 -24.19 23.93
C VAL A 223 24.04 -25.64 23.47
N ARG A 224 24.42 -26.55 24.35
CA ARG A 224 24.32 -28.00 24.04
C ARG A 224 22.85 -28.42 24.02
N THR A 225 22.45 -29.11 22.96
CA THR A 225 21.07 -29.60 22.78
C THR A 225 20.58 -30.49 23.94
N LYS A 226 21.47 -31.28 24.56
CA LYS A 226 21.13 -32.12 25.71
C LYS A 226 20.92 -31.37 27.03
N ASP A 227 21.24 -30.09 27.11
CA ASP A 227 21.13 -29.25 28.31
C ASP A 227 19.88 -28.36 28.27
N ILE A 228 19.13 -28.39 27.15
CA ILE A 228 17.82 -27.73 26.99
C ILE A 228 16.69 -28.75 26.90
N GLY A 229 15.49 -28.33 27.26
CA GLY A 229 14.27 -29.14 27.22
C GLY A 229 13.67 -29.28 25.82
N GLU A 230 12.47 -29.87 25.78
CA GLU A 230 11.69 -29.92 24.55
C GLU A 230 11.37 -28.49 24.08
N SER A 231 11.43 -28.26 22.76
CA SER A 231 11.08 -26.97 22.19
C SER A 231 9.57 -26.75 22.22
N TYR A 232 9.17 -25.52 22.41
CA TYR A 232 7.77 -25.06 22.38
C TYR A 232 7.67 -23.71 21.65
N TYR A 233 6.46 -23.39 21.19
CA TYR A 233 6.19 -22.10 20.58
C TYR A 233 5.67 -21.10 21.62
N LYS A 234 6.25 -19.89 21.62
CA LYS A 234 5.82 -18.73 22.39
C LYS A 234 5.28 -17.68 21.43
N SER A 235 3.99 -17.40 21.54
CA SER A 235 3.35 -16.38 20.70
C SER A 235 3.66 -14.97 21.22
N VAL A 236 4.09 -14.11 20.31
CA VAL A 236 4.28 -12.67 20.52
C VAL A 236 3.33 -11.92 19.61
N LYS A 237 2.61 -10.94 20.15
CA LYS A 237 1.61 -10.17 19.41
C LYS A 237 2.03 -8.71 19.33
N SER A 238 1.62 -8.07 18.24
CA SER A 238 1.69 -6.62 18.13
C SER A 238 0.79 -5.95 19.19
N GLU A 239 1.27 -4.86 19.76
CA GLU A 239 0.49 -3.93 20.58
C GLU A 239 0.22 -2.62 19.82
N TYR A 240 0.74 -2.50 18.59
CA TYR A 240 0.57 -1.34 17.74
C TYR A 240 -0.88 -1.21 17.27
N VAL A 241 -1.38 0.00 17.34
CA VAL A 241 -2.70 0.36 16.80
C VAL A 241 -2.48 1.34 15.66
N GLU A 242 -2.75 0.90 14.43
CA GLU A 242 -2.63 1.78 13.27
C GLU A 242 -3.56 3.00 13.43
N PRO A 243 -3.03 4.22 13.23
CA PRO A 243 -3.87 5.42 13.30
C PRO A 243 -5.04 5.36 12.30
N VAL A 244 -6.24 5.63 12.79
CA VAL A 244 -7.43 5.69 11.95
C VAL A 244 -7.44 7.01 11.17
N TYR A 245 -7.56 6.92 9.86
CA TYR A 245 -7.73 8.11 9.02
C TYR A 245 -9.16 8.63 9.14
N SER A 246 -9.31 9.88 9.54
CA SER A 246 -10.59 10.59 9.50
C SER A 246 -11.09 10.69 8.05
N THR A 247 -12.41 10.81 7.87
CA THR A 247 -13.02 10.89 6.54
C THR A 247 -14.10 11.96 6.53
N GLU A 248 -14.29 12.59 5.37
CA GLU A 248 -15.40 13.50 5.06
C GLU A 248 -16.53 12.75 4.33
N ARG A 249 -16.63 11.43 4.52
CA ARG A 249 -17.67 10.61 3.90
C ARG A 249 -19.06 11.07 4.29
N ARG A 250 -19.98 11.01 3.32
CA ARG A 250 -21.39 11.35 3.53
C ARG A 250 -22.14 10.22 4.25
N MET A 251 -23.12 10.59 5.04
CA MET A 251 -23.95 9.61 5.76
C MET A 251 -24.92 8.88 4.82
N ASN A 252 -25.34 9.55 3.75
CA ASN A 252 -26.25 8.99 2.74
C ASN A 252 -25.43 8.41 1.58
N SER A 253 -26.02 7.48 0.85
CA SER A 253 -25.42 6.93 -0.37
C SER A 253 -25.11 8.05 -1.37
N VAL A 254 -23.93 7.98 -1.97
CA VAL A 254 -23.51 8.90 -3.03
C VAL A 254 -24.13 8.46 -4.36
N THR A 255 -24.80 9.39 -5.02
CA THR A 255 -25.30 9.23 -6.39
C THR A 255 -24.69 10.33 -7.25
N LEU A 256 -23.55 10.00 -7.89
CA LEU A 256 -22.73 10.94 -8.62
C LEU A 256 -23.01 10.88 -10.12
N GLY A 257 -23.13 12.06 -10.74
CA GLY A 257 -23.17 12.18 -12.20
C GLY A 257 -21.99 13.02 -12.72
N TRP A 258 -21.20 12.49 -13.65
CA TRP A 258 -20.17 13.29 -14.31
C TRP A 258 -20.77 14.17 -15.40
N HIS A 259 -20.45 15.46 -15.32
CA HIS A 259 -20.77 16.43 -16.35
C HIS A 259 -19.53 16.74 -17.20
N MET A 260 -19.50 16.28 -18.44
CA MET A 260 -18.40 16.51 -19.36
C MET A 260 -18.40 17.97 -19.86
N THR A 261 -17.55 18.80 -19.29
CA THR A 261 -17.42 20.23 -19.58
C THR A 261 -16.23 20.50 -20.51
N VAL A 262 -16.42 20.33 -21.82
CA VAL A 262 -15.37 20.55 -22.83
C VAL A 262 -15.12 22.03 -23.15
N SER A 263 -15.97 22.93 -22.68
CA SER A 263 -15.88 24.37 -22.83
C SER A 263 -16.61 25.09 -21.71
N GLU A 264 -16.29 26.36 -21.45
CA GLU A 264 -17.01 27.19 -20.48
C GLU A 264 -18.53 27.23 -20.71
N LYS A 265 -18.93 27.21 -21.99
CA LYS A 265 -20.36 27.21 -22.40
C LYS A 265 -21.08 25.93 -21.94
N ALA A 266 -20.39 24.81 -21.75
CA ALA A 266 -21.01 23.58 -21.26
C ALA A 266 -21.58 23.76 -19.83
N ASN A 267 -21.07 24.71 -19.05
CA ASN A 267 -21.59 25.03 -17.72
C ASN A 267 -23.05 25.52 -17.76
N GLU A 268 -23.50 26.11 -18.87
CA GLU A 268 -24.89 26.56 -19.05
C GLU A 268 -25.90 25.40 -19.15
N GLU A 269 -25.44 24.14 -19.31
CA GLU A 269 -26.30 22.97 -19.49
C GLU A 269 -26.78 22.37 -18.17
N LEU A 270 -26.32 22.84 -17.00
CA LEU A 270 -26.61 22.24 -15.69
C LEU A 270 -28.11 22.01 -15.45
N ASP A 271 -28.95 23.02 -15.60
CA ASP A 271 -30.40 22.90 -15.35
C ASP A 271 -31.08 21.88 -16.28
N LYS A 272 -30.64 21.81 -17.52
CA LYS A 272 -31.14 20.85 -18.52
C LYS A 272 -30.74 19.42 -18.17
N LEU A 273 -29.49 19.21 -17.76
CA LEU A 273 -28.99 17.90 -17.33
C LEU A 273 -29.70 17.46 -16.07
N PHE A 274 -29.78 18.32 -15.03
CA PHE A 274 -30.44 18.01 -13.77
C PHE A 274 -31.91 17.66 -13.96
N ALA A 275 -32.64 18.33 -14.87
CA ALA A 275 -34.04 17.99 -15.17
C ALA A 275 -34.23 16.56 -15.69
N GLY A 276 -33.18 15.96 -16.24
CA GLY A 276 -33.14 14.57 -16.71
C GLY A 276 -32.81 13.54 -15.60
N THR A 277 -32.39 14.00 -14.43
CA THR A 277 -31.97 13.13 -13.32
C THR A 277 -33.05 12.94 -12.26
N GLU A 278 -32.85 11.95 -11.38
CA GLU A 278 -33.65 11.76 -10.18
C GLU A 278 -32.76 11.19 -9.07
N GLY A 279 -32.82 11.80 -7.86
CA GLY A 279 -32.06 11.34 -6.69
C GLY A 279 -30.55 11.50 -6.76
N MET A 280 -30.02 12.15 -7.78
CA MET A 280 -28.61 12.54 -7.84
C MET A 280 -28.33 13.57 -6.73
N ASN A 281 -27.22 13.37 -5.99
CA ASN A 281 -26.83 14.27 -4.90
C ASN A 281 -25.42 14.86 -5.06
N VAL A 282 -24.63 14.33 -6.02
CA VAL A 282 -23.30 14.85 -6.36
C VAL A 282 -23.19 15.03 -7.86
N ILE A 283 -22.64 16.18 -8.28
CA ILE A 283 -22.26 16.42 -9.66
C ILE A 283 -20.75 16.65 -9.73
N SER A 284 -20.08 15.96 -10.67
CA SER A 284 -18.64 16.09 -10.90
C SER A 284 -18.36 16.63 -12.31
N PRO A 285 -18.16 17.95 -12.44
CA PRO A 285 -17.82 18.56 -13.73
C PRO A 285 -16.34 18.36 -14.03
N THR A 286 -16.01 18.04 -15.30
CA THR A 286 -14.63 17.82 -15.78
C THR A 286 -13.90 19.14 -16.01
N TRP A 287 -13.63 19.88 -14.94
CA TRP A 287 -13.19 21.26 -15.01
C TRP A 287 -11.70 21.49 -15.07
N PHE A 288 -10.93 20.64 -14.35
CA PHE A 288 -9.51 20.90 -14.14
C PHE A 288 -8.67 19.89 -14.92
N ASN A 289 -7.73 20.40 -15.71
CA ASN A 289 -6.78 19.57 -16.42
C ASN A 289 -5.36 20.00 -16.09
N VAL A 290 -4.46 19.04 -15.86
CA VAL A 290 -3.03 19.35 -15.70
C VAL A 290 -2.54 19.99 -17.00
N LYS A 291 -1.87 21.13 -16.87
CA LYS A 291 -1.41 21.93 -18.00
C LYS A 291 0.04 21.67 -18.36
N ASN A 292 0.86 21.40 -17.39
CA ASN A 292 2.30 21.18 -17.53
C ASN A 292 2.89 20.44 -16.32
N GLU A 293 4.14 20.05 -16.44
CA GLU A 293 4.88 19.31 -15.40
C GLU A 293 5.18 20.14 -14.16
N GLU A 294 5.11 21.48 -14.21
CA GLU A 294 5.22 22.34 -13.04
C GLU A 294 3.95 22.34 -12.16
N GLY A 295 2.96 21.51 -12.51
CA GLY A 295 1.74 21.33 -11.73
C GLY A 295 0.76 22.48 -11.86
N MET A 296 0.77 23.21 -12.98
CA MET A 296 -0.27 24.20 -13.29
C MET A 296 -1.53 23.51 -13.78
N LEU A 297 -2.69 24.08 -13.45
CA LEU A 297 -4.01 23.61 -13.91
C LEU A 297 -4.63 24.60 -14.89
N ASP A 298 -5.23 24.05 -15.96
CA ASP A 298 -6.28 24.75 -16.70
C ASP A 298 -7.62 24.52 -16.02
N SER A 299 -8.43 25.58 -15.90
CA SER A 299 -9.71 25.55 -15.19
C SER A 299 -10.85 26.06 -16.07
N ARG A 300 -11.99 25.35 -16.04
CA ARG A 300 -13.28 25.78 -16.61
C ARG A 300 -14.32 25.98 -15.51
N ALA A 301 -13.90 26.02 -14.25
CA ALA A 301 -14.79 26.18 -13.11
C ALA A 301 -15.54 27.51 -13.17
N ASP A 302 -16.79 27.48 -12.74
CA ASP A 302 -17.70 28.63 -12.72
C ASP A 302 -18.42 28.69 -11.38
N LEU A 303 -18.25 29.80 -10.66
CA LEU A 303 -18.86 29.98 -9.36
C LEU A 303 -20.40 30.00 -9.43
N SER A 304 -20.97 30.56 -10.52
CA SER A 304 -22.43 30.60 -10.69
C SER A 304 -23.02 29.20 -10.91
N TYR A 305 -22.25 28.32 -11.55
CA TYR A 305 -22.62 26.91 -11.67
C TYR A 305 -22.67 26.24 -10.28
N VAL A 306 -21.66 26.46 -9.43
CA VAL A 306 -21.62 25.87 -8.08
C VAL A 306 -22.78 26.39 -7.23
N GLU A 307 -23.01 27.71 -7.25
CA GLU A 307 -24.14 28.32 -6.53
C GLU A 307 -25.48 27.74 -7.02
N ARG A 308 -25.62 27.54 -8.34
CA ARG A 308 -26.83 26.92 -8.90
C ARG A 308 -26.95 25.43 -8.53
N ALA A 309 -25.87 24.66 -8.54
CA ALA A 309 -25.86 23.26 -8.11
C ALA A 309 -26.30 23.14 -6.63
N HIS A 310 -25.79 24.01 -5.74
CA HIS A 310 -26.20 24.07 -4.34
C HIS A 310 -27.69 24.42 -4.17
N GLU A 311 -28.23 25.34 -4.98
CA GLU A 311 -29.69 25.63 -5.01
C GLU A 311 -30.53 24.40 -5.39
N LEU A 312 -29.97 23.53 -6.25
CA LEU A 312 -30.60 22.28 -6.68
C LEU A 312 -30.39 21.13 -5.64
N GLY A 313 -29.63 21.38 -4.55
CA GLY A 313 -29.33 20.41 -3.51
C GLY A 313 -28.21 19.45 -3.88
N LEU A 314 -27.35 19.81 -4.83
CA LEU A 314 -26.20 19.02 -5.28
C LEU A 314 -24.92 19.50 -4.61
N GLU A 315 -24.06 18.56 -4.19
CA GLU A 315 -22.65 18.83 -3.96
C GLU A 315 -21.90 18.87 -5.30
N VAL A 316 -20.82 19.67 -5.35
CA VAL A 316 -19.97 19.78 -6.52
C VAL A 316 -18.58 19.27 -6.18
N TRP A 317 -18.20 18.13 -6.78
CA TRP A 317 -16.85 17.57 -6.66
C TRP A 317 -16.11 17.82 -7.97
N GLY A 318 -15.25 18.85 -8.00
CA GLY A 318 -14.54 19.24 -9.23
C GLY A 318 -13.56 18.14 -9.67
N LEU A 319 -13.72 17.65 -10.90
CA LEU A 319 -12.83 16.62 -11.45
C LEU A 319 -11.51 17.23 -11.90
N VAL A 320 -10.41 16.57 -11.53
CA VAL A 320 -9.02 16.90 -11.90
C VAL A 320 -8.43 15.73 -12.69
N ALA A 321 -8.14 15.94 -13.96
CA ALA A 321 -7.56 14.94 -14.85
C ALA A 321 -6.10 15.27 -15.23
N ASN A 322 -5.29 14.22 -15.46
CA ASN A 322 -3.93 14.37 -16.00
C ASN A 322 -3.92 14.60 -17.51
N SER A 323 -5.01 14.35 -18.20
CA SER A 323 -5.14 14.49 -19.66
C SER A 323 -6.14 15.58 -20.05
N HIS A 324 -5.99 16.13 -21.25
CA HIS A 324 -6.93 17.10 -21.84
C HIS A 324 -8.00 16.37 -22.66
N PRO A 325 -9.30 16.65 -22.46
CA PRO A 325 -10.38 15.96 -23.18
C PRO A 325 -10.44 16.27 -24.68
N ASN A 326 -9.75 17.31 -25.14
CA ASN A 326 -9.68 17.71 -26.56
C ASN A 326 -8.32 17.34 -27.14
N ALA A 327 -8.22 16.17 -27.74
CA ALA A 327 -7.01 15.61 -28.35
C ALA A 327 -6.32 16.47 -29.42
N SER A 328 -6.96 17.54 -29.93
CA SER A 328 -6.35 18.45 -30.91
C SER A 328 -5.33 19.43 -30.30
N GLU A 329 -5.32 19.58 -28.98
CA GLU A 329 -4.40 20.43 -28.21
C GLU A 329 -3.78 19.66 -27.04
N ALA A 330 -3.89 18.32 -27.02
CA ALA A 330 -3.36 17.51 -25.94
C ALA A 330 -1.85 17.76 -25.81
N VAL A 331 -1.46 18.40 -24.73
CA VAL A 331 -0.09 18.40 -24.25
C VAL A 331 0.11 17.06 -23.58
N GLU A 332 1.05 16.27 -24.06
CA GLU A 332 1.47 15.05 -23.35
C GLU A 332 2.21 15.50 -22.10
N ILE A 333 1.68 15.15 -20.94
CA ILE A 333 2.28 15.45 -19.64
C ILE A 333 3.18 14.29 -19.25
N ASP A 334 4.40 14.60 -18.84
CA ASP A 334 5.26 13.63 -18.14
C ASP A 334 4.84 13.57 -16.66
N GLU A 335 3.93 12.64 -16.32
CA GLU A 335 3.44 12.47 -14.96
C GLU A 335 4.55 12.05 -14.00
N LEU A 336 5.61 11.41 -14.48
CA LEU A 336 6.76 11.10 -13.65
C LEU A 336 7.46 12.39 -13.20
N THR A 337 7.80 13.28 -14.12
CA THR A 337 8.38 14.60 -13.79
C THR A 337 7.45 15.44 -12.92
N LEU A 338 6.14 15.42 -13.20
CA LEU A 338 5.14 16.13 -12.41
C LEU A 338 5.11 15.67 -10.96
N LEU A 339 5.02 14.36 -10.73
CA LEU A 339 4.72 13.82 -9.40
C LEU A 339 5.96 13.44 -8.59
N GLN A 340 7.09 13.16 -9.23
CA GLN A 340 8.36 12.88 -8.57
C GLN A 340 8.98 14.14 -7.94
N ASP A 341 8.89 15.28 -8.61
CA ASP A 341 9.41 16.54 -8.08
C ASP A 341 8.50 17.11 -6.98
N TYR A 342 9.08 17.36 -5.80
CA TYR A 342 8.37 17.88 -4.63
C TYR A 342 7.66 19.21 -4.92
N ASN A 343 8.32 20.14 -5.63
CA ASN A 343 7.79 21.48 -5.86
C ASN A 343 6.63 21.43 -6.87
N ASN A 344 6.76 20.62 -7.93
CA ASN A 344 5.74 20.43 -8.94
C ASN A 344 4.49 19.80 -8.31
N ARG A 345 4.67 18.70 -7.58
CA ARG A 345 3.60 18.01 -6.84
C ARG A 345 2.92 18.92 -5.82
N THR A 346 3.69 19.66 -5.03
CA THR A 346 3.15 20.61 -4.05
C THR A 346 2.41 21.75 -4.73
N ASN A 347 2.88 22.24 -5.89
CA ASN A 347 2.20 23.28 -6.65
C ASN A 347 0.85 22.80 -7.19
N LEU A 348 0.80 21.57 -7.72
CA LEU A 348 -0.45 20.95 -8.17
C LEU A 348 -1.47 20.86 -7.02
N ILE A 349 -1.07 20.29 -5.88
CA ILE A 349 -1.92 20.18 -4.69
C ILE A 349 -2.44 21.55 -4.25
N ARG A 350 -1.54 22.54 -4.19
CA ARG A 350 -1.90 23.90 -3.80
C ARG A 350 -2.95 24.52 -4.74
N GLN A 351 -2.81 24.32 -6.05
CA GLN A 351 -3.79 24.84 -7.01
C GLN A 351 -5.13 24.14 -6.92
N ILE A 352 -5.16 22.82 -6.76
CA ILE A 352 -6.39 22.04 -6.57
C ILE A 352 -7.17 22.61 -5.39
N VAL A 353 -6.51 22.73 -4.22
CA VAL A 353 -7.16 23.23 -3.00
C VAL A 353 -7.53 24.70 -3.10
N GLN A 354 -6.70 25.52 -3.76
CA GLN A 354 -7.00 26.93 -4.00
C GLN A 354 -8.29 27.09 -4.85
N TYR A 355 -8.38 26.38 -5.98
CA TYR A 355 -9.58 26.42 -6.82
C TYR A 355 -10.80 25.87 -6.08
N ALA A 356 -10.66 24.77 -5.33
CA ALA A 356 -11.77 24.24 -4.54
C ALA A 356 -12.34 25.30 -3.57
N LYS A 357 -11.49 26.07 -2.90
CA LYS A 357 -11.89 27.17 -2.02
C LYS A 357 -12.47 28.36 -2.78
N GLU A 358 -11.83 28.77 -3.88
CA GLU A 358 -12.25 29.91 -4.70
C GLU A 358 -13.65 29.71 -5.28
N TYR A 359 -13.92 28.50 -5.79
CA TYR A 359 -15.21 28.15 -6.39
C TYR A 359 -16.21 27.52 -5.38
N LYS A 360 -15.86 27.42 -4.09
CA LYS A 360 -16.71 26.83 -3.03
C LYS A 360 -17.15 25.40 -3.32
N LEU A 361 -16.21 24.56 -3.80
CA LEU A 361 -16.47 23.16 -4.06
C LEU A 361 -16.67 22.39 -2.74
N ASP A 362 -17.45 21.31 -2.78
CA ASP A 362 -17.65 20.39 -1.66
C ASP A 362 -16.63 19.27 -1.65
N GLY A 363 -15.99 19.00 -2.79
CA GLY A 363 -14.98 17.97 -2.93
C GLY A 363 -14.16 18.07 -4.20
N VAL A 364 -13.20 17.17 -4.29
CA VAL A 364 -12.30 16.96 -5.43
C VAL A 364 -12.43 15.52 -5.89
N ASN A 365 -12.55 15.32 -7.20
CA ASN A 365 -12.55 14.02 -7.84
C ASN A 365 -11.28 13.90 -8.71
N VAL A 366 -10.35 13.01 -8.34
CA VAL A 366 -9.08 12.82 -9.06
C VAL A 366 -9.25 11.72 -10.08
N ASP A 367 -9.01 12.04 -11.35
CA ASP A 367 -9.15 11.15 -12.50
C ASP A 367 -7.84 11.11 -13.29
N PHE A 368 -6.82 10.44 -12.72
CA PHE A 368 -5.52 10.26 -13.35
C PHE A 368 -5.45 8.89 -14.01
N GLU A 369 -5.60 8.90 -15.33
CA GLU A 369 -5.66 7.70 -16.15
C GLU A 369 -4.34 7.42 -16.90
N SER A 370 -4.17 6.17 -17.33
CA SER A 370 -3.09 5.72 -18.23
C SER A 370 -1.67 5.99 -17.69
N LEU A 371 -1.51 6.04 -16.35
CA LEU A 371 -0.21 6.22 -15.73
C LEU A 371 0.72 5.04 -16.04
N ALA A 372 2.01 5.32 -16.19
CA ALA A 372 3.04 4.30 -16.28
C ALA A 372 3.32 3.69 -14.90
N VAL A 373 3.77 2.43 -14.87
CA VAL A 373 4.05 1.68 -13.63
C VAL A 373 5.01 2.41 -12.70
N GLU A 374 6.03 3.04 -13.25
CA GLU A 374 7.04 3.81 -12.49
C GLU A 374 6.49 5.05 -11.80
N VAL A 375 5.34 5.56 -12.25
CA VAL A 375 4.66 6.71 -11.63
C VAL A 375 3.92 6.33 -10.35
N GLY A 376 3.55 5.06 -10.19
CA GLY A 376 2.71 4.57 -9.09
C GLY A 376 3.12 5.06 -7.69
N PRO A 377 4.38 4.90 -7.24
CA PRO A 377 4.80 5.36 -5.91
C PRO A 377 4.65 6.87 -5.70
N TYR A 378 4.84 7.67 -6.74
CA TYR A 378 4.72 9.13 -6.69
C TYR A 378 3.26 9.58 -6.74
N TYR A 379 2.42 8.84 -7.46
CA TYR A 379 0.97 9.05 -7.49
C TYR A 379 0.35 8.80 -6.10
N ILE A 380 0.71 7.72 -5.44
CA ILE A 380 0.26 7.45 -4.07
C ILE A 380 0.75 8.53 -3.10
N GLN A 381 1.99 9.01 -3.25
CA GLN A 381 2.50 10.11 -2.42
C GLN A 381 1.73 11.41 -2.68
N PHE A 382 1.40 11.71 -3.94
CA PHE A 382 0.53 12.84 -4.30
C PHE A 382 -0.84 12.73 -3.61
N LEU A 383 -1.48 11.56 -3.67
CA LEU A 383 -2.79 11.34 -3.04
C LEU A 383 -2.73 11.48 -1.52
N ARG A 384 -1.68 10.99 -0.87
CA ARG A 384 -1.47 11.15 0.58
C ARG A 384 -1.42 12.62 0.98
N GLU A 385 -0.63 13.40 0.27
CA GLU A 385 -0.47 14.83 0.56
C GLU A 385 -1.74 15.62 0.22
N LEU A 386 -2.39 15.33 -0.92
CA LEU A 386 -3.66 15.96 -1.30
C LEU A 386 -4.78 15.64 -0.31
N ALA A 387 -4.85 14.39 0.18
CA ALA A 387 -5.87 13.99 1.16
C ALA A 387 -5.74 14.76 2.47
N VAL A 388 -4.53 15.03 2.95
CA VAL A 388 -4.29 15.88 4.13
C VAL A 388 -4.82 17.30 3.90
N GLU A 389 -4.51 17.89 2.75
CA GLU A 389 -4.93 19.27 2.42
C GLU A 389 -6.44 19.37 2.21
N CYS A 390 -7.07 18.36 1.60
CA CYS A 390 -8.52 18.27 1.45
C CYS A 390 -9.21 18.22 2.81
N ARG A 391 -8.81 17.32 3.72
CA ARG A 391 -9.37 17.21 5.07
C ARG A 391 -9.21 18.48 5.88
N ASN A 392 -8.04 19.10 5.85
CA ASN A 392 -7.80 20.37 6.53
C ASN A 392 -8.64 21.52 5.96
N SER A 393 -9.23 21.32 4.78
CA SER A 393 -10.10 22.27 4.09
C SER A 393 -11.60 21.88 4.14
N GLY A 394 -11.96 20.73 4.76
CA GLY A 394 -13.32 20.20 4.80
C GLY A 394 -13.85 19.72 3.44
N LEU A 395 -12.95 19.33 2.54
CA LEU A 395 -13.26 18.85 1.19
C LEU A 395 -13.29 17.32 1.17
N VAL A 396 -14.29 16.76 0.50
CA VAL A 396 -14.28 15.33 0.11
C VAL A 396 -13.18 15.11 -0.93
N ILE A 397 -12.47 13.99 -0.81
CA ILE A 397 -11.57 13.49 -1.86
C ILE A 397 -12.04 12.14 -2.37
N SER A 398 -12.29 12.06 -3.68
CA SER A 398 -12.58 10.82 -4.41
C SER A 398 -11.57 10.60 -5.52
N VAL A 399 -11.30 9.32 -5.84
CA VAL A 399 -10.31 8.94 -6.85
C VAL A 399 -10.90 7.91 -7.79
N ASP A 400 -10.85 8.19 -9.09
CA ASP A 400 -11.33 7.30 -10.13
C ASP A 400 -10.25 6.27 -10.47
N ASN A 401 -10.66 5.02 -10.62
CA ASN A 401 -9.77 3.90 -10.87
C ASN A 401 -10.38 2.93 -11.89
N TYR A 402 -9.51 2.33 -12.70
CA TYR A 402 -9.88 1.16 -13.50
C TYR A 402 -10.31 -0.01 -12.61
N VAL A 403 -11.05 -0.95 -13.17
CA VAL A 403 -11.34 -2.23 -12.51
C VAL A 403 -10.03 -2.90 -12.10
N PRO A 404 -9.88 -3.30 -10.81
CA PRO A 404 -8.63 -3.83 -10.30
C PRO A 404 -8.20 -5.12 -10.99
N ALA A 405 -6.97 -5.12 -11.51
CA ALA A 405 -6.30 -6.24 -12.15
C ALA A 405 -4.79 -6.23 -11.82
N GLU A 406 -4.07 -7.28 -12.20
CA GLU A 406 -2.64 -7.39 -11.92
C GLU A 406 -1.82 -6.28 -12.60
N TYR A 407 -2.16 -5.92 -13.84
CA TYR A 407 -1.44 -4.92 -14.62
C TYR A 407 -1.52 -3.49 -14.08
N ASN A 408 -2.57 -3.18 -13.30
CA ASN A 408 -2.79 -1.86 -12.71
C ASN A 408 -2.65 -1.84 -11.18
N ALA A 409 -2.03 -2.89 -10.59
CA ALA A 409 -1.85 -3.01 -9.14
C ALA A 409 -1.02 -1.86 -8.54
N PHE A 410 -0.21 -1.18 -9.36
CA PHE A 410 0.61 -0.03 -8.94
C PHE A 410 -0.19 1.22 -8.55
N TYR A 411 -1.49 1.28 -8.89
CA TYR A 411 -2.39 2.31 -8.36
C TYR A 411 -2.67 2.16 -6.86
N ASP A 412 -2.29 1.02 -6.26
CA ASP A 412 -2.35 0.74 -4.81
C ASP A 412 -3.70 1.09 -4.17
N LEU A 413 -4.74 0.39 -4.62
CA LEU A 413 -6.10 0.60 -4.11
C LEU A 413 -6.22 0.35 -2.60
N GLU A 414 -5.35 -0.49 -2.03
CA GLU A 414 -5.35 -0.74 -0.59
C GLU A 414 -4.97 0.51 0.19
N GLU A 415 -3.92 1.20 -0.24
CA GLU A 415 -3.52 2.47 0.37
C GLU A 415 -4.55 3.57 0.06
N GLN A 416 -5.05 3.66 -1.19
CA GLN A 416 -6.14 4.59 -1.51
C GLN A 416 -7.34 4.39 -0.58
N GLY A 417 -7.78 3.15 -0.36
CA GLY A 417 -8.88 2.80 0.54
C GLY A 417 -8.66 3.23 2.00
N LYS A 418 -7.46 3.56 2.40
CA LYS A 418 -7.14 4.11 3.73
C LYS A 418 -7.13 5.63 3.74
N ILE A 419 -6.57 6.26 2.71
CA ILE A 419 -6.24 7.69 2.72
C ILE A 419 -7.30 8.60 2.12
N VAL A 420 -8.11 8.13 1.13
CA VAL A 420 -9.15 8.95 0.49
C VAL A 420 -10.54 8.65 1.05
N ASP A 421 -11.50 9.51 0.82
CA ASP A 421 -12.86 9.32 1.31
C ASP A 421 -13.61 8.29 0.46
N TYR A 422 -13.44 8.35 -0.86
CA TYR A 422 -14.04 7.40 -1.80
C TYR A 422 -13.08 6.95 -2.88
N VAL A 423 -13.12 5.66 -3.17
CA VAL A 423 -12.51 5.03 -4.34
C VAL A 423 -13.63 4.73 -5.33
N ILE A 424 -13.62 5.39 -6.47
CA ILE A 424 -14.59 5.18 -7.54
C ILE A 424 -14.01 4.18 -8.53
N ILE A 425 -14.75 3.11 -8.83
CA ILE A 425 -14.32 2.10 -9.80
C ILE A 425 -15.11 2.27 -11.07
N MET A 426 -14.41 2.55 -12.16
CA MET A 426 -14.98 2.67 -13.49
C MET A 426 -15.39 1.29 -14.02
N GLY A 427 -16.60 0.85 -13.67
CA GLY A 427 -17.16 -0.45 -14.04
C GLY A 427 -17.66 -0.49 -15.48
N TYR A 428 -16.89 0.08 -16.39
CA TYR A 428 -17.18 0.16 -17.82
C TYR A 428 -15.90 0.14 -18.67
N ASP A 429 -16.06 0.23 -20.00
CA ASP A 429 -15.01 0.05 -21.01
C ASP A 429 -14.33 -1.33 -20.95
N GLU A 430 -15.13 -2.39 -20.63
CA GLU A 430 -14.72 -3.80 -20.78
C GLU A 430 -14.25 -4.06 -22.20
N HIS A 431 -15.02 -3.56 -23.18
CA HIS A 431 -14.64 -3.48 -24.58
C HIS A 431 -14.66 -2.02 -25.05
N TYR A 432 -13.55 -1.58 -25.63
CA TYR A 432 -13.27 -0.20 -26.00
C TYR A 432 -12.72 -0.08 -27.43
N VAL A 433 -12.48 1.13 -27.92
CA VAL A 433 -11.89 1.35 -29.26
C VAL A 433 -10.53 0.67 -29.36
N GLY A 434 -10.39 -0.29 -30.28
CA GLY A 434 -9.16 -1.07 -30.45
C GLY A 434 -9.20 -2.47 -29.83
N SER A 435 -10.21 -2.79 -29.02
CA SER A 435 -10.47 -4.16 -28.55
C SER A 435 -11.34 -4.95 -29.53
N ASP A 436 -11.56 -6.23 -29.24
CA ASP A 436 -12.61 -7.02 -29.88
C ASP A 436 -14.01 -6.44 -29.57
N ALA A 437 -14.99 -6.71 -30.42
CA ALA A 437 -16.35 -6.23 -30.23
C ALA A 437 -17.04 -6.96 -29.07
N GLY A 438 -17.60 -6.21 -28.13
CA GLY A 438 -18.30 -6.74 -26.95
C GLY A 438 -19.10 -5.67 -26.22
N SER A 439 -19.61 -6.06 -25.05
CA SER A 439 -20.28 -5.17 -24.11
C SER A 439 -19.29 -4.15 -23.52
N VAL A 440 -19.75 -2.93 -23.23
CA VAL A 440 -18.96 -1.95 -22.47
C VAL A 440 -18.91 -2.28 -20.96
N ALA A 441 -19.90 -3.02 -20.46
CA ALA A 441 -20.01 -3.39 -19.04
C ALA A 441 -20.94 -4.61 -18.88
N SER A 442 -20.41 -5.80 -19.12
CA SER A 442 -21.17 -7.03 -18.86
C SER A 442 -21.43 -7.21 -17.37
N LEU A 443 -22.47 -7.97 -17.03
CA LEU A 443 -22.76 -8.32 -15.63
C LEU A 443 -21.58 -9.07 -14.98
N GLY A 444 -20.89 -9.93 -15.72
CA GLY A 444 -19.69 -10.63 -15.28
C GLY A 444 -18.57 -9.66 -14.92
N PHE A 445 -18.30 -8.72 -15.80
CA PHE A 445 -17.27 -7.69 -15.58
C PHE A 445 -17.54 -6.84 -14.33
N VAL A 446 -18.78 -6.36 -14.14
CA VAL A 446 -19.16 -5.57 -12.96
C VAL A 446 -19.09 -6.41 -11.67
N THR A 447 -19.46 -7.70 -11.76
CA THR A 447 -19.36 -8.63 -10.61
C THR A 447 -17.91 -8.88 -10.20
N ASP A 448 -17.02 -9.11 -11.16
CA ASP A 448 -15.59 -9.28 -10.91
C ASP A 448 -14.95 -7.98 -10.41
N ALA A 449 -15.36 -6.83 -10.95
CA ALA A 449 -14.97 -5.52 -10.46
C ALA A 449 -15.29 -5.34 -8.97
N ALA A 450 -16.54 -5.65 -8.58
CA ALA A 450 -16.97 -5.58 -7.19
C ALA A 450 -16.13 -6.49 -6.27
N LYS A 451 -15.96 -7.75 -6.66
CA LYS A 451 -15.19 -8.75 -5.91
C LYS A 451 -13.73 -8.34 -5.74
N ASN A 452 -13.07 -7.91 -6.82
CA ASN A 452 -11.66 -7.54 -6.80
C ASN A 452 -11.42 -6.28 -5.97
N THR A 453 -12.36 -5.34 -6.01
CA THR A 453 -12.30 -4.11 -5.22
C THR A 453 -12.45 -4.39 -3.74
N LEU A 454 -13.44 -5.20 -3.34
CA LEU A 454 -13.69 -5.56 -1.93
C LEU A 454 -12.53 -6.33 -1.29
N ALA A 455 -11.69 -6.96 -2.08
CA ALA A 455 -10.46 -7.58 -1.57
C ALA A 455 -9.41 -6.57 -1.11
N LYS A 456 -9.55 -5.27 -1.45
CA LYS A 456 -8.57 -4.22 -1.22
C LYS A 456 -9.14 -2.99 -0.49
N VAL A 457 -10.40 -2.66 -0.74
CA VAL A 457 -11.03 -1.42 -0.25
C VAL A 457 -12.28 -1.76 0.55
N PRO A 458 -12.48 -1.18 1.75
CA PRO A 458 -13.71 -1.33 2.52
C PRO A 458 -14.94 -0.86 1.72
N ALA A 459 -16.03 -1.64 1.77
CA ALA A 459 -17.23 -1.39 0.97
C ALA A 459 -17.79 0.03 1.11
N GLU A 460 -17.78 0.55 2.34
CA GLU A 460 -18.27 1.90 2.67
C GLU A 460 -17.41 3.03 2.09
N ARG A 461 -16.32 2.72 1.40
CA ARG A 461 -15.49 3.69 0.67
C ARG A 461 -15.55 3.50 -0.85
N VAL A 462 -16.28 2.52 -1.33
CA VAL A 462 -16.36 2.22 -2.76
C VAL A 462 -17.60 2.85 -3.38
N ILE A 463 -17.42 3.55 -4.48
CA ILE A 463 -18.47 3.98 -5.39
C ILE A 463 -18.27 3.21 -6.71
N MET A 464 -19.28 2.47 -7.16
CA MET A 464 -19.21 1.76 -8.43
C MET A 464 -19.78 2.64 -9.55
N ALA A 465 -18.98 2.87 -10.58
CA ALA A 465 -19.43 3.64 -11.73
C ALA A 465 -20.02 2.73 -12.82
N VAL A 466 -21.14 3.18 -13.41
CA VAL A 466 -21.86 2.51 -14.47
C VAL A 466 -21.93 3.38 -15.73
N PRO A 467 -22.02 2.79 -16.94
CA PRO A 467 -22.09 3.56 -18.19
C PRO A 467 -23.53 3.98 -18.51
N PHE A 468 -23.71 5.23 -18.96
CA PHE A 468 -24.93 5.70 -19.60
C PHE A 468 -24.83 5.62 -21.13
N TYR A 469 -23.93 4.81 -21.62
CA TYR A 469 -23.66 4.61 -23.05
C TYR A 469 -23.39 3.14 -23.36
N THR A 470 -23.44 2.82 -24.63
CA THR A 470 -22.91 1.58 -25.19
C THR A 470 -22.08 1.87 -26.42
N ARG A 471 -21.59 0.82 -27.10
CA ARG A 471 -20.85 0.92 -28.35
C ARG A 471 -21.59 0.24 -29.49
N LEU A 472 -21.75 0.96 -30.60
CA LEU A 472 -22.16 0.38 -31.88
C LEU A 472 -20.90 -0.06 -32.61
N TRP A 473 -20.71 -1.36 -32.70
CA TRP A 473 -19.60 -1.98 -33.42
C TRP A 473 -19.91 -2.14 -34.88
N LYS A 474 -18.94 -1.83 -35.74
CA LYS A 474 -19.05 -1.83 -37.22
C LYS A 474 -17.98 -2.73 -37.81
N GLU A 475 -18.38 -3.83 -38.41
CA GLU A 475 -17.52 -4.80 -39.08
C GLU A 475 -17.66 -4.62 -40.57
N THR A 476 -16.64 -4.10 -41.26
CA THR A 476 -16.67 -3.84 -42.69
C THR A 476 -15.65 -4.71 -43.43
N MET A 477 -16.13 -5.54 -44.35
CA MET A 477 -15.25 -6.35 -45.20
C MET A 477 -14.40 -5.45 -46.09
N GLN A 478 -13.10 -5.62 -46.05
CA GLN A 478 -12.14 -4.89 -46.86
C GLN A 478 -11.89 -5.60 -48.21
N LYS A 479 -11.35 -4.89 -49.18
CA LYS A 479 -11.06 -5.43 -50.52
C LYS A 479 -10.05 -6.56 -50.53
N ASP A 480 -9.18 -6.63 -49.53
CA ASP A 480 -8.19 -7.70 -49.34
C ASP A 480 -8.74 -8.92 -48.58
N GLY A 481 -10.03 -8.92 -48.21
CA GLY A 481 -10.70 -9.98 -47.46
C GLY A 481 -10.56 -9.86 -45.95
N SER A 482 -9.85 -8.87 -45.41
CA SER A 482 -9.82 -8.58 -43.96
C SER A 482 -11.12 -7.91 -43.51
N VAL A 483 -11.39 -7.95 -42.18
CA VAL A 483 -12.51 -7.22 -41.57
C VAL A 483 -11.96 -6.05 -40.77
N ALA A 484 -12.36 -4.85 -41.14
CA ALA A 484 -12.08 -3.66 -40.32
C ALA A 484 -13.17 -3.54 -39.25
N LEU A 485 -12.73 -3.55 -37.98
CA LEU A 485 -13.57 -3.34 -36.82
C LEU A 485 -13.40 -1.91 -36.32
N THR A 486 -14.50 -1.18 -36.23
CA THR A 486 -14.57 0.16 -35.62
C THR A 486 -15.76 0.24 -34.67
N SER A 487 -15.79 1.24 -33.81
CA SER A 487 -16.96 1.46 -32.95
C SER A 487 -17.22 2.96 -32.73
N GLU A 488 -18.46 3.28 -32.40
CA GLU A 488 -18.85 4.60 -31.91
C GLU A 488 -19.63 4.47 -30.59
N THR A 489 -19.46 5.45 -29.70
CA THR A 489 -20.20 5.56 -28.46
C THR A 489 -21.60 6.09 -28.74
N ILE A 490 -22.62 5.41 -28.17
CA ILE A 490 -24.04 5.78 -28.31
C ILE A 490 -24.66 5.81 -26.92
N GLY A 491 -25.29 6.94 -26.55
CA GLY A 491 -26.04 7.05 -25.31
C GLY A 491 -27.28 6.18 -25.27
N ILE A 492 -27.74 5.83 -24.07
CA ILE A 492 -28.92 4.96 -23.86
C ILE A 492 -30.14 5.48 -24.62
N ALA A 493 -30.44 6.78 -24.53
CA ALA A 493 -31.57 7.37 -25.22
C ALA A 493 -31.47 7.29 -26.76
N ALA A 494 -30.26 7.41 -27.33
CA ALA A 494 -30.04 7.32 -28.77
C ALA A 494 -30.08 5.86 -29.26
N THR A 495 -29.75 4.90 -28.44
CA THR A 495 -29.80 3.46 -28.79
C THR A 495 -31.20 3.01 -29.18
N ASP A 496 -32.24 3.45 -28.46
CA ASP A 496 -33.64 3.11 -28.82
C ASP A 496 -34.05 3.63 -30.21
N VAL A 497 -33.58 4.81 -30.55
CA VAL A 497 -33.85 5.39 -31.87
C VAL A 497 -33.18 4.56 -32.97
N LEU A 498 -31.91 4.21 -32.76
CA LEU A 498 -31.11 3.38 -33.67
C LEU A 498 -31.77 2.00 -33.90
N LEU A 499 -32.14 1.29 -32.81
CA LEU A 499 -32.76 -0.02 -32.89
C LEU A 499 -34.09 0.02 -33.68
N ARG A 500 -34.92 1.03 -33.40
CA ARG A 500 -36.22 1.21 -34.07
C ARG A 500 -36.06 1.55 -35.55
N GLU A 501 -35.18 2.49 -35.91
CA GLU A 501 -34.96 2.92 -37.29
C GLU A 501 -34.41 1.81 -38.17
N ASN A 502 -33.52 0.98 -37.61
CA ASN A 502 -32.93 -0.15 -38.33
C ASN A 502 -33.73 -1.46 -38.15
N LYS A 503 -34.86 -1.42 -37.43
CA LYS A 503 -35.75 -2.58 -37.16
C LYS A 503 -34.99 -3.77 -36.56
N VAL A 504 -34.07 -3.48 -35.64
CA VAL A 504 -33.23 -4.48 -34.97
C VAL A 504 -34.07 -5.25 -33.97
N SER A 505 -34.05 -6.56 -34.06
CA SER A 505 -34.59 -7.44 -33.01
C SER A 505 -33.48 -7.78 -32.03
N THR A 506 -33.73 -7.59 -30.75
CA THR A 506 -32.75 -7.87 -29.68
C THR A 506 -33.11 -9.15 -28.95
N THR A 507 -32.09 -9.83 -28.41
CA THR A 507 -32.23 -11.03 -27.61
C THR A 507 -31.45 -10.87 -26.31
N TRP A 508 -32.09 -11.20 -25.18
CA TRP A 508 -31.42 -11.16 -23.87
C TRP A 508 -30.33 -12.22 -23.78
N GLN A 509 -29.12 -11.82 -23.45
CA GLN A 509 -27.98 -12.68 -23.14
C GLN A 509 -27.77 -12.70 -21.63
N ALA A 510 -28.20 -13.78 -20.97
CA ALA A 510 -28.19 -13.85 -19.51
C ALA A 510 -26.78 -13.86 -18.91
N ASP A 511 -25.80 -14.37 -19.61
CA ASP A 511 -24.38 -14.39 -19.24
C ASP A 511 -23.73 -13.01 -19.31
N VAL A 512 -24.21 -12.15 -20.20
CA VAL A 512 -23.76 -10.76 -20.34
C VAL A 512 -24.60 -9.79 -19.50
N GLY A 513 -25.87 -10.17 -19.21
CA GLY A 513 -26.84 -9.32 -18.52
C GLY A 513 -27.34 -8.16 -19.38
N GLN A 514 -27.41 -8.35 -20.70
CA GLN A 514 -27.80 -7.31 -21.65
C GLN A 514 -28.57 -7.89 -22.85
N PHE A 515 -29.34 -7.05 -23.52
CA PHE A 515 -29.89 -7.37 -24.83
C PHE A 515 -28.81 -7.21 -25.92
N TYR A 516 -28.68 -8.21 -26.77
CA TYR A 516 -27.84 -8.18 -27.98
C TYR A 516 -28.68 -7.97 -29.23
N GLY A 517 -28.22 -7.10 -30.11
CA GLY A 517 -28.80 -6.88 -31.42
C GLY A 517 -27.75 -6.77 -32.51
N GLU A 518 -28.12 -7.19 -33.73
CA GLU A 518 -27.26 -7.00 -34.91
C GLU A 518 -28.09 -6.72 -36.18
N TYR A 519 -27.50 -6.06 -37.12
CA TYR A 519 -28.08 -5.81 -38.45
C TYR A 519 -26.99 -5.55 -39.51
N GLU A 520 -27.37 -5.66 -40.75
CA GLU A 520 -26.47 -5.37 -41.89
C GLU A 520 -26.99 -4.18 -42.68
N GLN A 521 -26.11 -3.26 -43.05
CA GLN A 521 -26.41 -2.12 -43.91
C GLN A 521 -25.19 -1.75 -44.75
N GLY A 522 -25.36 -1.62 -46.05
CA GLY A 522 -24.30 -1.16 -46.97
C GLY A 522 -23.04 -2.05 -46.99
N GLY A 523 -23.15 -3.35 -46.68
CA GLY A 523 -22.02 -4.26 -46.62
C GLY A 523 -21.22 -4.22 -45.30
N THR A 524 -21.73 -3.49 -44.32
CA THR A 524 -21.20 -3.44 -42.94
C THR A 524 -22.17 -4.14 -42.02
N ARG A 525 -21.62 -5.03 -41.13
CA ARG A 525 -22.36 -5.65 -40.04
C ARG A 525 -22.24 -4.77 -38.80
N TYR A 526 -23.35 -4.47 -38.20
CA TYR A 526 -23.46 -3.69 -36.97
C TYR A 526 -23.86 -4.60 -35.83
N ARG A 527 -23.18 -4.47 -34.65
CA ARG A 527 -23.48 -5.21 -33.43
C ARG A 527 -23.54 -4.26 -32.25
N ILE A 528 -24.46 -4.54 -31.32
CA ILE A 528 -24.66 -3.72 -30.12
C ILE A 528 -25.10 -4.59 -28.94
N TRP A 529 -24.51 -4.33 -27.77
CA TRP A 529 -25.00 -4.80 -26.47
C TRP A 529 -25.64 -3.60 -25.79
N VAL A 530 -26.93 -3.72 -25.51
CA VAL A 530 -27.79 -2.59 -25.12
C VAL A 530 -27.66 -2.30 -23.64
N GLU A 531 -27.34 -1.06 -23.27
CA GLU A 531 -27.59 -0.56 -21.94
C GLU A 531 -29.01 -0.03 -21.85
N ASP A 532 -29.78 -0.55 -20.90
CA ASP A 532 -31.17 -0.21 -20.64
C ASP A 532 -31.54 -0.41 -19.16
N GLU A 533 -32.82 -0.28 -18.84
CA GLU A 533 -33.32 -0.45 -17.48
C GLU A 533 -33.08 -1.87 -16.92
N MET A 534 -33.14 -2.93 -17.75
CA MET A 534 -32.91 -4.29 -17.31
C MET A 534 -31.43 -4.54 -17.01
N SER A 535 -30.55 -4.13 -17.91
CA SER A 535 -29.10 -4.27 -17.69
C SER A 535 -28.63 -3.43 -16.50
N MET A 536 -29.19 -2.23 -16.33
CA MET A 536 -28.90 -1.38 -15.17
C MET A 536 -29.40 -2.02 -13.88
N GLU A 537 -30.61 -2.61 -13.87
CA GLU A 537 -31.14 -3.29 -12.69
C GLU A 537 -30.26 -4.45 -12.24
N GLU A 538 -29.74 -5.26 -13.16
CA GLU A 538 -28.82 -6.35 -12.82
C GLU A 538 -27.51 -5.83 -12.20
N LYS A 539 -26.93 -4.75 -12.74
CA LYS A 539 -25.73 -4.11 -12.19
C LYS A 539 -26.00 -3.50 -10.80
N MET A 540 -27.14 -2.86 -10.61
CA MET A 540 -27.53 -2.27 -9.33
C MET A 540 -27.74 -3.32 -8.24
N LYS A 541 -28.20 -4.54 -8.57
CA LYS A 541 -28.25 -5.67 -7.63
C LYS A 541 -26.87 -6.06 -7.13
N VAL A 542 -25.86 -6.07 -8.00
CA VAL A 542 -24.46 -6.32 -7.61
C VAL A 542 -23.97 -5.22 -6.68
N ILE A 543 -24.19 -3.96 -7.03
CA ILE A 543 -23.78 -2.79 -6.23
C ILE A 543 -24.39 -2.83 -4.83
N GLN A 544 -25.70 -3.07 -4.74
CA GLN A 544 -26.41 -3.15 -3.46
C GLN A 544 -25.93 -4.33 -2.60
N SER A 545 -25.76 -5.51 -3.22
CA SER A 545 -25.30 -6.71 -2.49
C SER A 545 -23.86 -6.61 -2.02
N SER A 546 -23.09 -5.69 -2.58
CA SER A 546 -21.70 -5.37 -2.20
C SER A 546 -21.62 -4.31 -1.09
N GLU A 547 -22.74 -3.75 -0.67
CA GLU A 547 -22.84 -2.70 0.37
C GLU A 547 -21.96 -1.46 0.08
N PHE A 548 -21.85 -1.09 -1.20
CA PHE A 548 -21.05 0.06 -1.60
C PHE A 548 -21.63 1.39 -1.12
N ALA A 549 -20.73 2.38 -0.95
CA ALA A 549 -21.08 3.74 -0.52
C ALA A 549 -21.98 4.47 -1.53
N GLY A 550 -22.04 4.01 -2.78
CA GLY A 550 -22.86 4.64 -3.79
C GLY A 550 -22.59 4.17 -5.21
N VAL A 551 -23.15 4.94 -6.14
CA VAL A 551 -23.02 4.73 -7.58
C VAL A 551 -22.61 6.03 -8.27
N ALA A 552 -21.79 5.92 -9.31
CA ALA A 552 -21.48 7.02 -10.23
C ALA A 552 -21.92 6.66 -11.65
N ALA A 553 -22.13 7.65 -12.51
CA ALA A 553 -22.58 7.41 -13.88
C ALA A 553 -21.81 8.25 -14.90
N TRP A 554 -21.18 7.58 -15.86
CA TRP A 554 -20.54 8.19 -17.03
C TRP A 554 -21.45 8.11 -18.25
N ARG A 555 -22.00 9.18 -18.75
CA ARG A 555 -22.04 10.52 -18.23
C ARG A 555 -23.44 11.14 -18.42
N LEU A 556 -23.71 12.20 -17.70
CA LEU A 556 -24.96 12.96 -17.82
C LEU A 556 -25.24 13.39 -19.28
N GLY A 557 -26.51 13.35 -19.65
CA GLY A 557 -27.02 13.72 -20.97
C GLY A 557 -27.04 12.56 -21.99
N LEU A 558 -26.60 11.35 -21.60
CA LEU A 558 -26.67 10.14 -22.44
C LEU A 558 -27.76 9.18 -22.00
N GLU A 559 -28.30 9.35 -20.81
CA GLU A 559 -29.30 8.49 -20.18
C GLU A 559 -30.72 8.85 -20.57
N ARG A 560 -31.64 8.00 -20.13
CA ARG A 560 -33.07 8.27 -19.98
C ARG A 560 -33.40 8.43 -18.50
N ARG A 561 -34.40 9.25 -18.16
CA ARG A 561 -34.83 9.45 -16.77
C ARG A 561 -35.19 8.14 -16.05
N SER A 562 -35.80 7.19 -16.75
CA SER A 562 -36.17 5.87 -16.23
C SER A 562 -34.98 5.05 -15.69
N ILE A 563 -33.76 5.31 -16.14
CA ILE A 563 -32.54 4.69 -15.61
C ILE A 563 -32.31 5.12 -14.16
N TRP A 564 -32.51 6.42 -13.84
CA TRP A 564 -32.39 6.92 -12.47
C TRP A 564 -33.44 6.30 -11.54
N GLU A 565 -34.67 6.13 -12.03
CA GLU A 565 -35.75 5.45 -11.28
C GLU A 565 -35.36 4.01 -10.92
N VAL A 566 -34.66 3.31 -11.80
CA VAL A 566 -34.12 1.96 -11.52
C VAL A 566 -33.01 2.03 -10.48
N MET A 567 -32.04 2.93 -10.66
CA MET A 567 -30.89 3.06 -9.76
C MET A 567 -31.34 3.35 -8.31
N LEU A 568 -32.30 4.26 -8.14
CA LEU A 568 -32.82 4.64 -6.82
C LEU A 568 -33.49 3.52 -6.02
N LYS A 569 -33.99 2.46 -6.65
CA LYS A 569 -34.56 1.31 -5.94
C LYS A 569 -33.53 0.55 -5.11
N TYR A 570 -32.24 0.72 -5.41
CA TYR A 570 -31.13 -0.02 -4.85
C TYR A 570 -30.19 0.83 -4.00
N LEU A 571 -30.43 2.14 -3.89
CA LEU A 571 -29.67 3.07 -3.07
C LEU A 571 -30.43 3.40 -1.79
N HIS A 572 -29.75 3.42 -0.64
CA HIS A 572 -30.35 3.64 0.69
C HIS A 572 -29.82 4.92 1.32
#